data_eaefe9a27b1a9038d9e7af5bb244e3ee
#
_entry.id   eaefe9a27b1a9038d9e7af5bb244e3ee
#
_cell.length_a   1.000
_cell.length_b   1.000
_cell.length_c   1.000
_cell.angle_alpha   90.00
_cell.angle_beta   90.00
_cell.angle_gamma   90.00
#
_symmetry.space_group_name_H-M   'P 1'
#
loop_
_entity.id
_entity.type
_entity.pdbx_description
1 polymer ?
#
loop_
_entity_poly.entity_id
_entity_poly.type
_entity_poly.pdbx_seq_one_letter_code
_entity_poly.pdbx_strand_id
1 'polypeptide(L)' 'MGVPAKLTERQIKFAELLVYNEGRLSPAEAAFQAGYKTRPRQAASELRNPKISPLVVKYIGELRAEVQ' A
#
# COMPACT_ATOMS: atom_id res chain seq x y z
N MET A 1 -16.21 9.04 -3.57
CA MET A 1 -15.62 9.23 -3.90
C MET A 1 -14.60 9.79 -3.41
N GLY A 2 -14.34 10.39 -3.09
CA GLY A 2 -13.41 11.13 -2.58
C GLY A 2 -12.11 10.64 -2.26
N VAL A 3 -12.05 9.69 -1.54
CA VAL A 3 -10.78 9.14 -1.18
C VAL A 3 -9.92 8.82 -2.38
N PRO A 4 -10.47 8.17 -3.35
CA PRO A 4 -9.66 7.80 -4.49
C PRO A 4 -9.03 8.97 -5.18
N ALA A 5 -9.59 10.12 -5.03
CA ALA A 5 -9.01 11.29 -5.65
C ALA A 5 -7.65 11.60 -5.07
N LYS A 6 -7.34 11.08 -3.90
CA LYS A 6 -6.08 11.36 -3.25
C LYS A 6 -5.10 10.22 -3.34
N LEU A 7 -5.54 9.04 -3.73
CA LEU A 7 -4.65 7.91 -3.88
C LEU A 7 -4.16 7.81 -5.31
N THR A 8 -2.86 7.63 -5.48
CA THR A 8 -2.29 7.40 -6.79
C THR A 8 -2.43 5.93 -7.15
N GLU A 9 -2.26 5.63 -8.44
CA GLU A 9 -2.31 4.23 -8.88
C GLU A 9 -1.25 3.38 -8.20
N ARG A 10 -0.08 3.95 -7.97
CA ARG A 10 0.97 3.23 -7.27
C ARG A 10 0.57 2.90 -5.86
N GLN A 11 -0.06 3.84 -5.18
CA GLN A 11 -0.50 3.61 -3.81
C GLN A 11 -1.57 2.54 -3.74
N ILE A 12 -2.51 2.58 -4.66
CA ILE A 12 -3.55 1.56 -4.72
C ILE A 12 -2.94 0.20 -4.98
N LYS A 13 -2.03 0.14 -5.94
CA LYS A 13 -1.40 -1.14 -6.28
C LYS A 13 -0.57 -1.68 -5.13
N PHE A 14 0.14 -0.80 -4.43
CA PHE A 14 0.90 -1.23 -3.27
C PHE A 14 -0.03 -1.86 -2.22
N ALA A 15 -1.13 -1.20 -1.92
CA ALA A 15 -2.06 -1.71 -0.91
C ALA A 15 -2.62 -3.07 -1.33
N GLU A 16 -2.99 -3.20 -2.60
CA GLU A 16 -3.54 -4.46 -3.08
C GLU A 16 -2.51 -5.56 -3.06
N LEU A 17 -1.29 -5.28 -3.52
CA LEU A 17 -0.25 -6.29 -3.49
C LEU A 17 0.07 -6.71 -2.07
N LEU A 18 0.12 -5.75 -1.17
CA LEU A 18 0.42 -6.04 0.22
C LEU A 18 -0.64 -6.94 0.86
N VAL A 19 -1.90 -6.58 0.70
CA VAL A 19 -2.98 -7.29 1.36
C VAL A 19 -3.23 -8.66 0.73
N TYR A 20 -3.28 -8.71 -0.59
CA TYR A 20 -3.63 -9.97 -1.27
C TYR A 20 -2.49 -10.97 -1.29
N ASN A 21 -1.29 -10.53 -0.93
CA ASN A 21 -0.12 -11.42 -0.89
C ASN A 21 0.54 -11.45 0.48
N GLU A 22 -0.26 -11.24 1.51
CA GLU A 22 0.31 -11.28 2.86
C GLU A 22 0.90 -12.66 3.12
N GLY A 23 2.12 -12.65 3.67
CA GLY A 23 2.84 -13.89 3.89
C GLY A 23 3.66 -14.36 2.70
N ARG A 24 3.46 -13.76 1.53
CA ARG A 24 4.20 -14.13 0.33
C ARG A 24 5.13 -13.03 -0.13
N LEU A 25 4.65 -11.80 -0.15
CA LEU A 25 5.45 -10.66 -0.53
C LEU A 25 5.78 -9.84 0.69
N SER A 26 7.04 -9.43 0.79
CA SER A 26 7.39 -8.46 1.83
C SER A 26 6.83 -7.10 1.42
N PRO A 27 6.66 -6.18 2.38
CA PRO A 27 6.22 -4.84 2.02
C PRO A 27 7.14 -4.15 1.02
N ALA A 28 8.45 -4.39 1.12
CA ALA A 28 9.39 -3.79 0.18
C ALA A 28 9.17 -4.33 -1.23
N GLU A 29 8.88 -5.62 -1.36
CA GLU A 29 8.62 -6.19 -2.67
C GLU A 29 7.31 -5.69 -3.24
N ALA A 30 6.29 -5.55 -2.40
CA ALA A 30 5.03 -4.98 -2.84
C ALA A 30 5.22 -3.57 -3.38
N ALA A 31 6.03 -2.77 -2.67
CA ALA A 31 6.32 -1.42 -3.12
C ALA A 31 7.07 -1.44 -4.44
N PHE A 32 8.06 -2.31 -4.57
CA PHE A 32 8.82 -2.39 -5.80
C PHE A 32 7.92 -2.74 -6.98
N GLN A 33 7.07 -3.74 -6.81
CA GLN A 33 6.17 -4.16 -7.88
C GLN A 33 5.11 -3.11 -8.19
N ALA A 34 4.77 -2.30 -7.20
CA ALA A 34 3.79 -1.23 -7.41
C ALA A 34 4.38 -0.06 -8.19
N GLY A 35 5.71 -0.01 -8.33
CA GLY A 35 6.34 1.06 -9.09
C GLY A 35 7.33 1.89 -8.30
N TYR A 36 7.48 1.62 -7.02
CA TYR A 36 8.44 2.34 -6.18
C TYR A 36 9.79 1.65 -6.29
N LYS A 37 10.44 1.83 -7.43
CA LYS A 37 11.66 1.08 -7.74
C LYS A 37 12.90 1.64 -7.09
N THR A 38 12.87 2.90 -6.69
CA THR A 38 13.96 3.51 -5.95
C THR A 38 13.61 3.47 -4.49
N ARG A 39 14.44 2.82 -3.68
CA ARG A 39 14.23 2.72 -2.25
C ARG A 39 12.88 2.11 -1.87
N PRO A 40 12.60 0.90 -2.33
CA PRO A 40 11.31 0.28 -2.04
C PRO A 40 11.06 0.04 -0.55
N ARG A 41 12.11 -0.21 0.23
CA ARG A 41 11.94 -0.39 1.67
C ARG A 41 11.44 0.89 2.32
N GLN A 42 12.04 2.01 1.96
CA GLN A 42 11.64 3.28 2.53
C GLN A 42 10.22 3.62 2.10
N ALA A 43 9.91 3.39 0.82
CA ALA A 43 8.58 3.64 0.32
C ALA A 43 7.55 2.80 1.08
N ALA A 44 7.83 1.52 1.29
CA ALA A 44 6.92 0.65 2.01
C ALA A 44 6.69 1.13 3.44
N SER A 45 7.76 1.57 4.10
CA SER A 45 7.65 2.07 5.45
C SER A 45 6.77 3.32 5.50
N GLU A 46 6.98 4.25 4.58
CA GLU A 46 6.21 5.48 4.55
C GLU A 46 4.76 5.24 4.18
N LEU A 47 4.52 4.31 3.26
CA LEU A 47 3.16 4.02 2.84
C LEU A 47 2.34 3.36 3.94
N ARG A 48 3.00 2.70 4.89
CA ARG A 48 2.31 2.08 6.01
C ARG A 48 2.26 2.97 7.24
N ASN A 49 2.84 4.15 7.16
CA ASN A 49 2.88 5.07 8.30
C ASN A 49 1.65 5.98 8.25
N PRO A 50 0.74 5.88 9.24
CA PRO A 50 -0.48 6.68 9.20
C PRO A 50 -0.23 8.18 9.30
N LYS A 51 0.93 8.59 9.77
CA LYS A 51 1.25 10.01 9.83
C LYS A 51 1.67 10.55 8.48
N ILE A 52 2.26 9.71 7.65
CA ILE A 52 2.75 10.12 6.34
C ILE A 52 1.71 9.82 5.27
N SER A 53 1.10 8.64 5.35
CA SER A 53 0.18 8.17 4.31
C SER A 53 -1.13 7.67 4.93
N PRO A 54 -1.91 8.56 5.53
CA PRO A 54 -3.14 8.12 6.21
C PRO A 54 -4.14 7.47 5.26
N LEU A 55 -4.24 7.95 4.03
CA LEU A 55 -5.20 7.38 3.09
C LEU A 55 -4.81 5.98 2.67
N VAL A 56 -3.52 5.72 2.51
CA VAL A 56 -3.05 4.38 2.15
C VAL A 56 -3.31 3.41 3.29
N VAL A 57 -3.02 3.84 4.51
CA VAL A 57 -3.25 3.00 5.68
C VAL A 57 -4.73 2.67 5.83
N LYS A 58 -5.59 3.65 5.60
CA LYS A 58 -7.02 3.43 5.66
C LYS A 58 -7.45 2.44 4.59
N TYR A 59 -6.95 2.60 3.38
CA TYR A 59 -7.31 1.71 2.28
C TYR A 59 -6.84 0.28 2.56
N ILE A 60 -5.65 0.12 3.11
CA ILE A 60 -5.15 -1.20 3.49
C ILE A 60 -6.11 -1.85 4.49
N GLY A 61 -6.57 -1.08 5.47
CA GLY A 61 -7.52 -1.60 6.45
C GLY A 61 -8.81 -2.04 5.81
N GLU A 62 -9.30 -1.27 4.84
CA GLU A 62 -10.53 -1.63 4.14
C GLU A 62 -10.36 -2.92 3.34
N LEU A 63 -9.22 -3.05 2.67
CA LEU A 63 -8.96 -4.27 1.91
C LEU A 63 -8.86 -5.49 2.81
N ARG A 64 -8.23 -5.35 3.96
CA ARG A 64 -8.12 -6.46 4.89
C ARG A 64 -9.48 -6.90 5.40
N ALA A 65 -10.36 -5.94 5.62
CA ALA A 65 -11.70 -6.26 6.07
C ALA A 65 -12.46 -7.04 5.01
N GLU A 66 -12.24 -6.71 3.73
CA GLU A 66 -12.91 -7.42 2.65
C GLU A 66 -12.40 -8.84 2.48
N VAL A 67 -11.11 -9.04 2.70
CA VAL A 67 -10.50 -10.36 2.49
C VAL A 67 -10.89 -11.32 3.59
N GLN A 68 -11.13 -10.81 4.78
CA GLN A 68 -11.58 -11.65 5.87
C GLN A 68 -13.06 -11.92 5.76
#